data_e0a7a7d5a1f8e9e9b575aa24bc296a11
#
_entry.id   e0a7a7d5a1f8e9e9b575aa24bc296a11
#
_cell.length_a   1.000
_cell.length_b   1.000
_cell.length_c   1.000
_cell.angle_alpha   90.00
_cell.angle_beta   90.00
_cell.angle_gamma   90.00
#
_symmetry.space_group_name_H-M   'P 1'
#
loop_
_entity.id
_entity.type
_entity.pdbx_description
1 polymer ?
#
loop_
_entity_poly.entity_id
_entity_poly.type
_entity_poly.pdbx_seq_one_letter_code
_entity_poly.pdbx_strand_id
1 'polypeptide(L)'
;VGVLDHFIIEPFVAHEPSDEHYLCIRSRRNGDEILFCPDGGINVGDVDEKALRYMIPVGYTPTSKDIELALLQSLPKERRKIIAGFVRSLFEAYRDLYFTYLEINPIVVVRDQVHI
;
A
#
# COMPACT_ATOMS: atom_id res chain seq x y z
N VAL A 1 1.76 -32.71 0.72
CA VAL A 1 2.06 -32.14 -0.62
C VAL A 1 0.72 -31.72 -1.21
N GLY A 2 0.53 -30.44 -1.49
CA GLY A 2 -0.68 -29.91 -2.13
C GLY A 2 -0.62 -30.09 -3.65
N VAL A 3 -1.79 -30.09 -4.29
CA VAL A 3 -1.93 -30.05 -5.75
C VAL A 3 -2.28 -28.61 -6.13
N LEU A 4 -1.59 -28.03 -7.10
CA LEU A 4 -1.93 -26.73 -7.69
C LEU A 4 -2.99 -26.99 -8.77
N ASP A 5 -4.25 -26.61 -8.49
CA ASP A 5 -5.40 -26.84 -9.35
C ASP A 5 -6.20 -25.57 -9.68
N HIS A 6 -5.83 -24.41 -9.05
CA HIS A 6 -6.46 -23.14 -9.28
C HIS A 6 -5.40 -22.06 -9.56
N PHE A 7 -5.68 -21.20 -10.54
CA PHE A 7 -4.82 -20.09 -10.96
C PHE A 7 -5.65 -18.82 -11.11
N ILE A 8 -5.10 -17.69 -10.69
CA ILE A 8 -5.61 -16.36 -11.00
C ILE A 8 -4.90 -15.89 -12.27
N ILE A 9 -5.66 -15.42 -13.25
CA ILE A 9 -5.13 -14.88 -14.51
C ILE A 9 -5.58 -13.43 -14.61
N GLU A 10 -4.61 -12.53 -14.69
CA GLU A 10 -4.83 -11.09 -14.79
C GLU A 10 -4.08 -10.50 -15.99
N PRO A 11 -4.57 -9.38 -16.58
CA PRO A 11 -3.83 -8.67 -17.60
C PRO A 11 -2.50 -8.16 -17.02
N PHE A 12 -1.41 -8.44 -17.70
CA PHE A 12 -0.09 -7.91 -17.30
C PHE A 12 -0.01 -6.41 -17.59
N VAL A 13 0.36 -5.64 -16.59
CA VAL A 13 0.65 -4.21 -16.70
C VAL A 13 2.16 -4.05 -16.86
N ALA A 14 2.62 -3.63 -18.04
CA ALA A 14 4.04 -3.38 -18.26
C ALA A 14 4.52 -2.19 -17.42
N HIS A 15 5.55 -2.40 -16.61
CA HIS A 15 6.12 -1.41 -15.70
C HIS A 15 7.59 -1.71 -15.42
N GLU A 16 8.29 -0.72 -14.85
CA GLU A 16 9.66 -0.89 -14.38
C GLU A 16 9.68 -1.27 -12.88
N PRO A 17 10.72 -1.92 -12.37
CA PRO A 17 10.83 -2.24 -10.95
C PRO A 17 10.71 -1.01 -10.02
N SER A 18 11.10 0.17 -10.50
CA SER A 18 10.95 1.44 -9.77
C SER A 18 9.51 1.94 -9.65
N ASP A 19 8.57 1.31 -10.34
CA ASP A 19 7.15 1.61 -10.27
C ASP A 19 6.42 0.74 -9.23
N GLU A 20 7.12 -0.26 -8.67
CA GLU A 20 6.60 -1.16 -7.65
C GLU A 20 6.80 -0.59 -6.25
N HIS A 21 5.72 -0.60 -5.46
CA HIS A 21 5.75 -0.17 -4.06
C HIS A 21 5.06 -1.21 -3.17
N TYR A 22 5.44 -1.23 -1.90
CA TYR A 22 4.78 -2.05 -0.89
C TYR A 22 3.80 -1.23 -0.06
N LEU A 23 2.64 -1.81 0.22
CA LEU A 23 1.62 -1.22 1.08
C LEU A 23 1.02 -2.29 1.99
N CYS A 24 0.94 -1.98 3.29
CA CYS A 24 0.22 -2.81 4.25
C CYS A 24 -0.60 -1.91 5.18
N ILE A 25 -1.81 -2.37 5.52
CA ILE A 25 -2.65 -1.76 6.56
C ILE A 25 -2.96 -2.86 7.57
N ARG A 26 -2.71 -2.58 8.85
CA ARG A 26 -2.94 -3.56 9.90
C ARG A 26 -3.49 -2.93 11.18
N SER A 27 -4.36 -3.66 11.86
CA SER A 27 -4.89 -3.22 13.15
C SER A 27 -3.88 -3.39 14.28
N ARG A 28 -3.83 -2.42 15.15
CA ARG A 28 -3.02 -2.39 16.37
C ARG A 28 -3.91 -2.08 17.56
N ARG A 29 -3.38 -2.28 18.77
CA ARG A 29 -4.13 -2.04 20.02
C ARG A 29 -4.70 -0.62 20.11
N ASN A 30 -3.98 0.37 19.62
CA ASN A 30 -4.32 1.79 19.78
C ASN A 30 -4.82 2.46 18.50
N GLY A 31 -5.12 1.69 17.46
CA GLY A 31 -5.56 2.21 16.16
C GLY A 31 -5.13 1.31 15.02
N ASP A 32 -5.04 1.88 13.83
CA ASP A 32 -4.56 1.19 12.63
C ASP A 32 -3.19 1.73 12.21
N GLU A 33 -2.38 0.90 11.60
CA GLU A 33 -1.04 1.26 11.13
C GLU A 33 -0.96 1.04 9.62
N ILE A 34 -0.57 2.10 8.89
CA ILE A 34 -0.22 2.00 7.48
C ILE A 34 1.29 1.90 7.35
N LEU A 35 1.76 0.89 6.63
CA LEU A 35 3.15 0.70 6.25
C LEU A 35 3.29 0.95 4.75
N PHE A 36 4.31 1.70 4.38
CA PHE A 36 4.65 1.95 2.98
C PHE A 36 6.15 1.84 2.77
N CYS A 37 6.55 1.09 1.73
CA CYS A 37 7.93 1.08 1.26
C CYS A 37 7.94 1.55 -0.21
N PRO A 38 8.80 2.52 -0.58
CA PRO A 38 8.93 2.96 -1.96
C PRO A 38 9.47 1.86 -2.88
N ASP A 39 10.15 0.86 -2.32
CA ASP A 39 10.61 -0.32 -3.04
C ASP A 39 9.62 -1.47 -2.77
N GLY A 40 9.05 -2.04 -3.82
CA GLY A 40 8.11 -3.17 -3.78
C GLY A 40 8.65 -4.40 -4.50
N GLY A 41 7.82 -5.44 -4.62
CA GLY A 41 8.12 -6.67 -5.35
C GLY A 41 8.86 -7.74 -4.55
N ILE A 42 9.28 -8.79 -5.24
CA ILE A 42 9.81 -10.04 -4.64
C ILE A 42 11.19 -9.85 -3.99
N ASN A 43 11.98 -8.90 -4.46
CA ASN A 43 13.38 -8.73 -4.07
C ASN A 43 13.62 -7.79 -2.89
N VAL A 44 12.58 -7.31 -2.23
CA VAL A 44 12.70 -6.23 -1.22
C VAL A 44 13.29 -6.72 0.11
N GLY A 45 13.31 -8.03 0.36
CA GLY A 45 13.79 -8.61 1.61
C GLY A 45 12.86 -8.30 2.77
N ASP A 46 13.39 -7.94 3.94
CA ASP A 46 12.57 -7.63 5.11
C ASP A 46 11.92 -6.24 4.98
N VAL A 47 10.78 -6.21 4.30
CA VAL A 47 10.01 -4.98 4.03
C VAL A 47 9.56 -4.30 5.33
N ASP A 48 9.24 -5.10 6.34
CA ASP A 48 8.78 -4.58 7.64
C ASP A 48 9.83 -3.70 8.34
N GLU A 49 11.12 -3.98 8.15
CA GLU A 49 12.18 -3.14 8.71
C GLU A 49 12.38 -1.83 7.95
N LYS A 50 12.15 -1.83 6.65
CA LYS A 50 12.38 -0.67 5.76
C LYS A 50 11.16 0.23 5.61
N ALA A 51 9.95 -0.30 5.86
CA ALA A 51 8.72 0.43 5.63
C ALA A 51 8.58 1.63 6.56
N LEU A 52 8.20 2.76 6.00
CA LEU A 52 7.70 3.91 6.74
C LEU A 52 6.37 3.55 7.38
N ARG A 53 6.11 4.10 8.57
CA ARG A 53 4.94 3.75 9.38
C ARG A 53 4.14 4.98 9.73
N TYR A 54 2.83 4.89 9.57
CA TYR A 54 1.90 5.92 9.99
C TYR A 54 0.82 5.31 10.87
N MET A 55 0.85 5.67 12.16
CA MET A 55 -0.15 5.24 13.15
C MET A 55 -1.36 6.15 13.09
N ILE A 56 -2.53 5.57 12.90
CA ILE A 56 -3.82 6.25 12.82
C ILE A 56 -4.60 5.92 14.10
N PRO A 57 -4.87 6.88 14.97
CA PRO A 57 -5.63 6.66 16.20
C PRO A 57 -7.06 6.18 15.91
N VAL A 58 -7.64 5.43 16.84
CA VAL A 58 -9.05 5.00 16.78
C VAL A 58 -9.96 6.22 16.59
N GLY A 59 -10.88 6.13 15.64
CA GLY A 59 -11.85 7.19 15.34
C GLY A 59 -11.33 8.32 14.43
N TYR A 60 -10.04 8.31 14.09
CA TYR A 60 -9.49 9.25 13.12
C TYR A 60 -9.53 8.66 11.70
N THR A 61 -9.83 9.50 10.71
CA THR A 61 -9.74 9.14 9.29
C THR A 61 -8.70 10.06 8.64
N PRO A 62 -7.56 9.52 8.15
CA PRO A 62 -6.51 10.34 7.60
C PRO A 62 -6.94 10.99 6.28
N THR A 63 -6.50 12.21 6.07
CA THR A 63 -6.60 12.87 4.77
C THR A 63 -5.48 12.41 3.84
N SER A 64 -5.65 12.58 2.52
CA SER A 64 -4.56 12.34 1.56
C SER A 64 -3.30 13.15 1.90
N LYS A 65 -3.49 14.35 2.47
CA LYS A 65 -2.37 15.21 2.90
C LYS A 65 -1.57 14.61 4.06
N ASP A 66 -2.26 14.01 5.03
CA ASP A 66 -1.61 13.34 6.16
C ASP A 66 -0.78 12.15 5.68
N ILE A 67 -1.35 11.33 4.80
CA ILE A 67 -0.68 10.18 4.20
C ILE A 67 0.54 10.61 3.38
N GLU A 68 0.38 11.65 2.55
CA GLU A 68 1.49 12.21 1.77
C GLU A 68 2.65 12.65 2.66
N LEU A 69 2.34 13.39 3.73
CA LEU A 69 3.35 13.91 4.65
C LEU A 69 4.04 12.80 5.46
N ALA A 70 3.27 11.80 5.89
CA ALA A 70 3.80 10.73 6.74
C ALA A 70 4.63 9.69 5.98
N LEU A 71 4.22 9.33 4.76
CA LEU A 71 4.72 8.12 4.10
C LEU A 71 5.39 8.35 2.74
N LEU A 72 5.08 9.45 2.02
CA LEU A 72 5.39 9.52 0.60
C LEU A 72 6.44 10.58 0.23
N GLN A 73 7.14 11.15 1.21
CA GLN A 73 8.05 12.28 0.98
C GLN A 73 9.24 11.96 0.05
N SER A 74 9.66 10.71 -0.02
CA SER A 74 10.74 10.26 -0.91
C SER A 74 10.34 10.17 -2.38
N LEU A 75 9.03 10.15 -2.68
CA LEU A 75 8.52 10.00 -4.04
C LEU A 75 8.39 11.36 -4.77
N PRO A 76 8.39 11.37 -6.12
CA PRO A 76 8.04 12.54 -6.91
C PRO A 76 6.63 13.07 -6.57
N LYS A 77 6.45 14.40 -6.63
CA LYS A 77 5.22 15.07 -6.18
C LYS A 77 3.95 14.57 -6.88
N GLU A 78 4.04 14.27 -8.15
CA GLU A 78 2.93 13.75 -8.96
C GLU A 78 2.49 12.38 -8.43
N ARG A 79 3.43 11.46 -8.20
CA ARG A 79 3.17 10.12 -7.65
C ARG A 79 2.59 10.17 -6.23
N ARG A 80 3.05 11.12 -5.39
CA ARG A 80 2.52 11.27 -4.02
C ARG A 80 1.02 11.46 -4.00
N LYS A 81 0.49 12.33 -4.85
CA LYS A 81 -0.95 12.62 -4.91
C LYS A 81 -1.78 11.40 -5.29
N ILE A 82 -1.29 10.65 -6.29
CA ILE A 82 -1.96 9.46 -6.79
C ILE A 82 -2.00 8.38 -5.70
N ILE A 83 -0.84 8.06 -5.13
CA ILE A 83 -0.73 7.05 -4.09
C ILE A 83 -1.48 7.47 -2.83
N ALA A 84 -1.39 8.72 -2.39
CA ALA A 84 -2.10 9.22 -1.21
C ALA A 84 -3.63 9.11 -1.37
N GLY A 85 -4.14 9.43 -2.56
CA GLY A 85 -5.56 9.26 -2.89
C GLY A 85 -6.00 7.81 -2.83
N PHE A 86 -5.21 6.92 -3.45
CA PHE A 86 -5.46 5.48 -3.43
C PHE A 86 -5.42 4.90 -2.00
N VAL A 87 -4.37 5.19 -1.24
CA VAL A 87 -4.20 4.70 0.14
C VAL A 87 -5.34 5.18 1.04
N ARG A 88 -5.79 6.41 0.88
CA ARG A 88 -6.94 6.92 1.62
C ARG A 88 -8.20 6.12 1.31
N SER A 89 -8.53 5.91 0.04
CA SER A 89 -9.72 5.14 -0.36
C SER A 89 -9.61 3.68 0.08
N LEU A 90 -8.42 3.10 0.02
CA LEU A 90 -8.16 1.75 0.50
C LEU A 90 -8.33 1.64 2.03
N PHE A 91 -7.90 2.66 2.78
CA PHE A 91 -8.11 2.71 4.22
C PHE A 91 -9.59 2.83 4.60
N GLU A 92 -10.37 3.60 3.86
CA GLU A 92 -11.83 3.65 4.02
C GLU A 92 -12.45 2.26 3.78
N ALA A 93 -12.09 1.58 2.69
CA ALA A 93 -12.56 0.24 2.40
C ALA A 93 -12.08 -0.80 3.45
N TYR A 94 -10.84 -0.69 3.92
CA TYR A 94 -10.29 -1.52 4.99
C TYR A 94 -11.16 -1.44 6.26
N ARG A 95 -11.59 -0.25 6.65
CA ARG A 95 -12.45 -0.05 7.82
C ARG A 95 -13.89 -0.50 7.58
N ASP A 96 -14.45 -0.16 6.44
CA ASP A 96 -15.85 -0.47 6.10
C ASP A 96 -16.09 -1.98 5.97
N LEU A 97 -15.08 -2.71 5.52
CA LEU A 97 -15.12 -4.16 5.36
C LEU A 97 -14.54 -4.92 6.57
N TYR A 98 -14.17 -4.21 7.64
CA TYR A 98 -13.66 -4.79 8.88
C TYR A 98 -12.39 -5.65 8.71
N PHE A 99 -11.50 -5.26 7.81
CA PHE A 99 -10.21 -5.92 7.70
C PHE A 99 -9.37 -5.68 8.97
N THR A 100 -8.59 -6.66 9.34
CA THR A 100 -7.57 -6.54 10.42
C THR A 100 -6.16 -6.52 9.87
N TYR A 101 -6.00 -7.00 8.64
CA TYR A 101 -4.76 -7.02 7.89
C TYR A 101 -5.06 -6.98 6.39
N LEU A 102 -4.37 -6.13 5.68
CA LEU A 102 -4.44 -6.00 4.22
C LEU A 102 -3.04 -5.65 3.72
N GLU A 103 -2.50 -6.48 2.84
CA GLU A 103 -1.18 -6.30 2.24
C GLU A 103 -1.29 -6.36 0.73
N ILE A 104 -0.61 -5.45 0.06
CA ILE A 104 -0.48 -5.41 -1.39
C ILE A 104 1.01 -5.26 -1.73
N ASN A 105 1.54 -6.26 -2.42
CA ASN A 105 2.94 -6.29 -2.83
C ASN A 105 3.09 -6.99 -4.20
N PRO A 106 3.34 -6.19 -5.26
CA PRO A 106 3.42 -4.73 -5.25
C PRO A 106 2.10 -4.03 -5.53
N ILE A 107 2.00 -2.74 -5.17
CA ILE A 107 1.19 -1.78 -5.90
C ILE A 107 2.07 -1.17 -7.00
N VAL A 108 1.52 -1.02 -8.19
CA VAL A 108 2.24 -0.49 -9.35
C VAL A 108 1.62 0.82 -9.80
N VAL A 109 2.43 1.85 -10.05
CA VAL A 109 1.94 3.16 -10.49
C VAL A 109 2.44 3.47 -11.89
N VAL A 110 1.56 3.35 -12.88
CA VAL A 110 1.86 3.61 -14.29
C VAL A 110 0.83 4.59 -14.85
N ARG A 111 1.29 5.62 -15.55
CA ARG A 111 0.44 6.60 -16.25
C ARG A 111 -0.70 7.16 -15.38
N ASP A 112 -0.37 7.60 -14.19
CA ASP A 112 -1.31 8.17 -13.21
C ASP A 112 -2.41 7.22 -12.71
N GLN A 113 -2.22 5.92 -12.86
CA GLN A 113 -3.10 4.87 -12.36
C GLN A 113 -2.34 3.94 -11.40
N VAL A 114 -3.06 3.49 -10.36
CA VAL A 114 -2.58 2.45 -9.45
C VAL A 114 -3.16 1.11 -9.90
N HIS A 115 -2.30 0.12 -9.99
CA HIS A 115 -2.63 -1.28 -10.29
C HIS A 115 -2.22 -2.14 -9.10
N ILE A 116 -2.97 -3.22 -8.85
CA ILE A 116 -2.74 -4.19 -7.77
C ILE A 116 -2.80 -5.61 -8.33
#